data_063f2df4bcee947fc274c7c3310a6340
#
_entry.id   063f2df4bcee947fc274c7c3310a6340
#
_cell.length_a   1.000
_cell.length_b   1.000
_cell.length_c   1.000
_cell.angle_alpha   90.00
_cell.angle_beta   90.00
_cell.angle_gamma   90.00
#
_symmetry.space_group_name_H-M   'P 1'
#
loop_
_entity.id
_entity.type
_entity.pdbx_description
1 polymer ?
#
loop_
_entity_poly.entity_id
_entity_poly.type
_entity_poly.pdbx_seq_one_letter_code
_entity_poly.pdbx_strand_id
1 'polypeptide(L)'
;MSRDEFFEQEGSRVLTPNAFGFVLDGELKRSVRSQNFLTLVVLEARREWEGLEVTADDGTVDAVAQVVGREVRDTDLIGKTEKGTLSLVLLDADFDSSTRVIDRLVSRIDHYDFPTPLRISMGAACYPTHAVDAESLRQQAVSRPMVSWRGGASARNATFRNEG
;
A
#
# COMPACT_ATOMS: atom_id res chain seq x y z
N MET A 1 -10.24 4.89 21.75
CA MET A 1 -10.38 5.41 20.38
C MET A 1 -11.75 5.03 19.84
N SER A 2 -12.50 5.99 19.36
CA SER A 2 -13.81 5.70 18.81
C SER A 2 -13.69 5.01 17.47
N ARG A 3 -14.81 4.43 17.01
CA ARG A 3 -14.81 3.74 15.73
C ARG A 3 -14.42 4.68 14.57
N ASP A 4 -14.91 5.92 14.64
CA ASP A 4 -14.62 6.91 13.59
C ASP A 4 -13.17 7.34 13.60
N GLU A 5 -12.50 7.23 14.73
CA GLU A 5 -11.08 7.55 14.82
C GLU A 5 -10.20 6.40 14.33
N PHE A 6 -10.74 5.19 14.27
CA PHE A 6 -10.00 4.02 13.88
C PHE A 6 -10.02 3.82 12.36
N PHE A 7 -11.17 3.97 11.75
CA PHE A 7 -11.34 3.74 10.32
C PHE A 7 -11.66 5.03 9.59
N GLU A 8 -11.22 5.13 8.34
CA GLU A 8 -11.43 6.33 7.53
C GLU A 8 -12.91 6.62 7.29
N GLN A 9 -13.70 5.56 7.11
CA GLN A 9 -15.12 5.69 6.86
C GLN A 9 -15.85 4.54 7.56
N GLU A 10 -17.11 4.78 7.86
CA GLU A 10 -17.95 3.73 8.42
C GLU A 10 -18.07 2.59 7.42
N GLY A 11 -17.90 1.37 7.91
CA GLY A 11 -17.95 0.18 7.07
C GLY A 11 -16.70 -0.10 6.27
N SER A 12 -15.72 0.81 6.32
CA SER A 12 -14.46 0.63 5.62
C SER A 12 -13.50 -0.18 6.46
N ARG A 13 -12.59 -0.91 5.79
CA ARG A 13 -11.48 -1.56 6.47
C ARG A 13 -10.20 -0.72 6.45
N VAL A 14 -10.26 0.48 5.90
CA VAL A 14 -9.09 1.35 5.78
C VAL A 14 -8.89 2.12 7.08
N LEU A 15 -7.75 1.89 7.72
CA LEU A 15 -7.42 2.51 8.99
C LEU A 15 -6.97 3.95 8.79
N THR A 16 -7.23 4.78 9.79
CA THR A 16 -6.67 6.14 9.84
C THR A 16 -5.18 6.07 10.10
N PRO A 17 -4.42 7.15 9.84
CA PRO A 17 -2.97 7.12 10.05
C PRO A 17 -2.57 6.72 11.47
N ASN A 18 -3.24 7.29 12.48
CA ASN A 18 -2.91 6.95 13.86
C ASN A 18 -3.24 5.50 14.19
N ALA A 19 -4.40 5.03 13.72
CA ALA A 19 -4.81 3.65 13.96
C ALA A 19 -3.85 2.68 13.26
N PHE A 20 -3.44 3.01 12.04
CA PHE A 20 -2.52 2.15 11.30
C PHE A 20 -1.20 1.99 12.04
N GLY A 21 -0.63 3.09 12.52
CA GLY A 21 0.62 3.03 13.28
C GLY A 21 0.50 2.18 14.52
N PHE A 22 -0.60 2.36 15.25
CA PHE A 22 -0.86 1.60 16.47
C PHE A 22 -0.96 0.11 16.17
N VAL A 23 -1.72 -0.26 15.14
CA VAL A 23 -1.93 -1.65 14.79
C VAL A 23 -0.65 -2.27 14.24
N LEU A 24 0.10 -1.53 13.43
CA LEU A 24 1.38 -2.02 12.90
C LEU A 24 2.34 -2.37 14.04
N ASP A 25 2.45 -1.48 15.03
CA ASP A 25 3.31 -1.76 16.20
C ASP A 25 2.89 -3.04 16.90
N GLY A 26 1.59 -3.24 17.08
CA GLY A 26 1.07 -4.45 17.72
C GLY A 26 1.37 -5.71 16.92
N GLU A 27 1.19 -5.65 15.61
CA GLU A 27 1.45 -6.81 14.76
C GLU A 27 2.93 -7.13 14.67
N LEU A 28 3.78 -6.11 14.69
CA LEU A 28 5.23 -6.35 14.75
C LEU A 28 5.62 -7.06 16.02
N LYS A 29 5.10 -6.63 17.17
CA LYS A 29 5.36 -7.30 18.43
C LYS A 29 4.89 -8.74 18.40
N ARG A 30 3.75 -8.98 17.80
CA ARG A 30 3.25 -10.35 17.64
C ARG A 30 4.18 -11.17 16.76
N SER A 31 4.63 -10.61 15.64
CA SER A 31 5.53 -11.30 14.71
C SER A 31 6.85 -11.68 15.39
N VAL A 32 7.36 -10.78 16.22
CA VAL A 32 8.59 -11.06 16.99
C VAL A 32 8.36 -12.26 17.91
N ARG A 33 7.25 -12.27 18.65
CA ARG A 33 6.97 -13.37 19.58
C ARG A 33 6.72 -14.69 18.88
N SER A 34 6.03 -14.65 17.74
CA SER A 34 5.64 -15.86 17.01
C SER A 34 6.69 -16.30 16.01
N GLN A 35 7.71 -15.47 15.78
CA GLN A 35 8.73 -15.72 14.76
C GLN A 35 8.12 -15.84 13.37
N ASN A 36 7.14 -15.01 13.09
CA ASN A 36 6.47 -14.96 11.79
C ASN A 36 6.98 -13.78 10.98
N PHE A 37 6.84 -13.87 9.67
CA PHE A 37 7.15 -12.77 8.78
C PHE A 37 6.02 -11.74 8.75
N LEU A 38 6.38 -10.51 8.42
CA LEU A 38 5.42 -9.43 8.21
C LEU A 38 5.99 -8.53 7.13
N THR A 39 5.19 -8.18 6.14
CA THR A 39 5.65 -7.29 5.08
C THR A 39 4.80 -6.02 5.07
N LEU A 40 5.48 -4.88 5.09
CA LEU A 40 4.86 -3.56 4.94
C LEU A 40 5.00 -3.14 3.48
N VAL A 41 3.88 -2.81 2.85
CA VAL A 41 3.84 -2.29 1.48
C VAL A 41 3.38 -0.84 1.55
N VAL A 42 4.10 0.04 0.88
CA VAL A 42 3.73 1.45 0.79
C VAL A 42 3.41 1.76 -0.68
N LEU A 43 2.21 2.25 -0.92
CA LEU A 43 1.73 2.59 -2.25
C LEU A 43 1.48 4.09 -2.32
N GLU A 44 2.16 4.77 -3.23
CA GLU A 44 1.95 6.18 -3.49
C GLU A 44 1.19 6.36 -4.79
N ALA A 45 0.16 7.23 -4.76
CA ALA A 45 -0.63 7.54 -5.94
C ALA A 45 -0.51 9.03 -6.26
N ARG A 46 -0.24 9.35 -7.52
CA ARG A 46 -0.17 10.71 -8.04
C ARG A 46 -1.04 10.79 -9.27
N ARG A 47 -1.52 11.99 -9.58
CA ARG A 47 -2.31 12.22 -10.77
C ARG A 47 -1.78 13.42 -11.52
N GLU A 48 -2.16 13.53 -12.77
CA GLU A 48 -1.81 14.66 -13.59
C GLU A 48 -2.79 15.81 -13.38
N TRP A 49 -2.23 17.00 -13.22
CA TRP A 49 -3.04 18.21 -13.09
C TRP A 49 -2.31 19.33 -13.83
N GLU A 50 -2.92 19.83 -14.91
CA GLU A 50 -2.37 20.91 -15.72
C GLU A 50 -0.90 20.67 -16.10
N GLY A 51 -0.61 19.44 -16.54
CA GLY A 51 0.74 19.09 -16.97
C GLY A 51 1.71 18.78 -15.87
N LEU A 52 1.28 18.85 -14.61
CA LEU A 52 2.11 18.55 -13.46
C LEU A 52 1.62 17.28 -12.78
N GLU A 53 2.55 16.59 -12.13
CA GLU A 53 2.21 15.46 -11.26
C GLU A 53 1.95 15.98 -9.86
N VAL A 54 0.77 15.68 -9.34
CA VAL A 54 0.40 16.09 -8.00
C VAL A 54 -0.05 14.87 -7.20
N THR A 55 0.03 14.99 -5.88
CA THR A 55 -0.44 13.94 -4.98
C THR A 55 -1.92 13.68 -5.24
N ALA A 56 -2.31 12.41 -5.30
CA ALA A 56 -3.70 12.04 -5.52
C ALA A 56 -4.56 12.49 -4.34
N ASP A 57 -5.79 12.88 -4.65
CA ASP A 57 -6.73 13.29 -3.61
C ASP A 57 -7.33 12.08 -2.90
N ASP A 58 -8.08 12.35 -1.83
CA ASP A 58 -8.63 11.28 -0.99
C ASP A 58 -9.59 10.39 -1.76
N GLY A 59 -10.40 10.97 -2.65
CA GLY A 59 -11.34 10.17 -3.43
C GLY A 59 -10.64 9.17 -4.33
N THR A 60 -9.53 9.59 -4.94
CA THR A 60 -8.72 8.72 -5.78
C THR A 60 -8.07 7.62 -4.95
N VAL A 61 -7.52 7.99 -3.80
CA VAL A 61 -6.90 7.01 -2.90
C VAL A 61 -7.93 6.01 -2.40
N ASP A 62 -9.16 6.47 -2.11
CA ASP A 62 -10.22 5.57 -1.70
C ASP A 62 -10.56 4.55 -2.80
N ALA A 63 -10.58 5.00 -4.05
CA ALA A 63 -10.83 4.08 -5.17
C ALA A 63 -9.72 3.03 -5.28
N VAL A 64 -8.47 3.46 -5.14
CA VAL A 64 -7.35 2.50 -5.13
C VAL A 64 -7.49 1.54 -3.96
N ALA A 65 -7.87 2.03 -2.79
CA ALA A 65 -8.03 1.20 -1.60
C ALA A 65 -9.10 0.12 -1.82
N GLN A 66 -10.17 0.44 -2.54
CA GLN A 66 -11.19 -0.57 -2.84
C GLN A 66 -10.65 -1.69 -3.71
N VAL A 67 -9.86 -1.35 -4.72
CA VAL A 67 -9.24 -2.36 -5.59
C VAL A 67 -8.29 -3.22 -4.77
N VAL A 68 -7.44 -2.59 -3.97
CA VAL A 68 -6.48 -3.30 -3.12
C VAL A 68 -7.19 -4.22 -2.14
N GLY A 69 -8.26 -3.73 -1.54
CA GLY A 69 -8.99 -4.49 -0.52
C GLY A 69 -9.57 -5.80 -1.00
N ARG A 70 -9.80 -5.92 -2.31
CA ARG A 70 -10.31 -7.16 -2.88
C ARG A 70 -9.21 -8.20 -3.11
N GLU A 71 -7.96 -7.78 -3.09
CA GLU A 71 -6.85 -8.67 -3.43
C GLU A 71 -6.08 -9.15 -2.22
N VAL A 72 -6.21 -8.48 -1.08
CA VAL A 72 -5.52 -8.89 0.14
C VAL A 72 -6.49 -9.60 1.06
N ARG A 73 -5.94 -10.39 2.00
CA ARG A 73 -6.76 -11.17 2.91
C ARG A 73 -7.49 -10.28 3.91
N ASP A 74 -8.59 -10.79 4.46
CA ASP A 74 -9.35 -10.05 5.46
C ASP A 74 -8.51 -9.74 6.70
N THR A 75 -7.53 -10.57 7.00
CA THR A 75 -6.62 -10.36 8.13
C THR A 75 -5.51 -9.36 7.83
N ASP A 76 -5.27 -9.06 6.58
CA ASP A 76 -4.27 -8.07 6.21
C ASP A 76 -4.80 -6.67 6.50
N LEU A 77 -3.89 -5.73 6.72
CA LEU A 77 -4.25 -4.37 7.13
C LEU A 77 -4.06 -3.40 5.99
N ILE A 78 -4.98 -2.44 5.90
CA ILE A 78 -4.89 -1.35 4.93
C ILE A 78 -5.08 -0.05 5.71
N GLY A 79 -4.25 0.94 5.44
CA GLY A 79 -4.40 2.25 6.06
C GLY A 79 -3.99 3.39 5.17
N LYS A 80 -4.56 4.53 5.39
CA LYS A 80 -4.06 5.79 4.84
C LYS A 80 -3.01 6.29 5.81
N THR A 81 -1.80 6.54 5.31
CA THR A 81 -0.71 6.95 6.20
C THR A 81 -0.29 8.38 5.96
N GLU A 82 -0.36 8.83 4.70
CA GLU A 82 -0.09 10.21 4.33
C GLU A 82 -1.00 10.55 3.17
N LYS A 83 -1.08 11.81 2.81
CA LYS A 83 -1.89 12.20 1.66
C LYS A 83 -1.36 11.50 0.41
N GLY A 84 -2.27 10.85 -0.32
CA GLY A 84 -1.91 10.12 -1.52
C GLY A 84 -1.26 8.77 -1.28
N THR A 85 -1.18 8.31 -0.04
CA THR A 85 -0.42 7.11 0.31
C THR A 85 -1.30 6.10 1.03
N LEU A 86 -1.26 4.86 0.55
CA LEU A 86 -1.82 3.71 1.23
C LEU A 86 -0.69 2.85 1.73
N SER A 87 -0.87 2.29 2.92
CA SER A 87 0.07 1.30 3.44
C SER A 87 -0.68 0.01 3.71
N LEU A 88 -0.02 -1.11 3.48
CA LEU A 88 -0.59 -2.43 3.69
C LEU A 88 0.33 -3.21 4.60
N VAL A 89 -0.26 -4.01 5.48
CA VAL A 89 0.50 -4.98 6.25
C VAL A 89 0.03 -6.37 5.85
N LEU A 90 0.95 -7.12 5.26
CA LEU A 90 0.69 -8.50 4.86
C LEU A 90 1.22 -9.40 5.97
N LEU A 91 0.31 -10.04 6.68
CA LEU A 91 0.66 -10.85 7.84
C LEU A 91 1.10 -12.23 7.42
N ASP A 92 2.08 -12.76 8.13
CA ASP A 92 2.63 -14.10 7.89
C ASP A 92 3.13 -14.27 6.45
N ALA A 93 3.57 -13.17 5.84
CA ALA A 93 4.03 -13.18 4.45
C ALA A 93 5.48 -12.78 4.40
N ASP A 94 6.32 -13.68 3.88
CA ASP A 94 7.71 -13.36 3.61
C ASP A 94 7.81 -12.50 2.35
N PHE A 95 9.02 -12.14 1.97
CA PHE A 95 9.19 -11.22 0.85
C PHE A 95 8.74 -11.83 -0.47
N ASP A 96 9.01 -13.10 -0.70
CA ASP A 96 8.60 -13.77 -1.94
C ASP A 96 7.09 -13.83 -2.07
N SER A 97 6.40 -14.20 -0.99
CA SER A 97 4.94 -14.23 -0.98
C SER A 97 4.37 -12.85 -1.22
N SER A 98 4.99 -11.83 -0.61
CA SER A 98 4.54 -10.45 -0.76
C SER A 98 4.73 -9.94 -2.18
N THR A 99 5.80 -10.35 -2.85
CA THR A 99 6.03 -9.99 -4.23
C THR A 99 4.89 -10.48 -5.13
N ARG A 100 4.39 -11.67 -4.88
CA ARG A 100 3.25 -12.20 -5.64
C ARG A 100 1.99 -11.37 -5.41
N VAL A 101 1.77 -10.93 -4.18
CA VAL A 101 0.63 -10.05 -3.88
C VAL A 101 0.79 -8.74 -4.63
N ILE A 102 1.98 -8.16 -4.61
CA ILE A 102 2.25 -6.91 -5.31
C ILE A 102 1.99 -7.06 -6.81
N ASP A 103 2.43 -8.17 -7.40
CA ASP A 103 2.18 -8.42 -8.83
C ASP A 103 0.69 -8.46 -9.14
N ARG A 104 -0.12 -9.09 -8.27
CA ARG A 104 -1.56 -9.10 -8.46
C ARG A 104 -2.15 -7.70 -8.32
N LEU A 105 -1.67 -6.93 -7.35
CA LEU A 105 -2.13 -5.55 -7.17
C LEU A 105 -1.83 -4.70 -8.40
N VAL A 106 -0.62 -4.81 -8.92
CA VAL A 106 -0.23 -4.09 -10.14
C VAL A 106 -1.21 -4.42 -11.28
N SER A 107 -1.47 -5.70 -11.47
CA SER A 107 -2.36 -6.13 -12.54
C SER A 107 -3.78 -5.60 -12.35
N ARG A 108 -4.30 -5.67 -11.13
CA ARG A 108 -5.67 -5.24 -10.86
C ARG A 108 -5.80 -3.72 -11.00
N ILE A 109 -4.85 -2.97 -10.48
CA ILE A 109 -4.89 -1.51 -10.58
C ILE A 109 -4.73 -1.08 -12.03
N ASP A 110 -3.85 -1.73 -12.77
CA ASP A 110 -3.61 -1.41 -14.17
C ASP A 110 -4.86 -1.61 -15.02
N HIS A 111 -5.66 -2.61 -14.70
CA HIS A 111 -6.88 -2.91 -15.45
C HIS A 111 -8.12 -2.21 -14.91
N TYR A 112 -7.98 -1.45 -13.85
CA TYR A 112 -9.10 -0.67 -13.31
C TYR A 112 -9.20 0.66 -14.05
N ASP A 113 -10.41 1.11 -14.30
CA ASP A 113 -10.66 2.31 -15.08
C ASP A 113 -10.86 3.50 -14.16
N PHE A 114 -9.78 4.17 -13.81
CA PHE A 114 -9.85 5.38 -12.99
C PHE A 114 -10.25 6.58 -13.82
N PRO A 115 -10.96 7.57 -13.23
CA PRO A 115 -11.39 8.76 -13.97
C PRO A 115 -10.25 9.54 -14.61
N THR A 116 -9.09 9.57 -13.97
CA THR A 116 -7.91 10.22 -14.51
C THR A 116 -6.73 9.25 -14.44
N PRO A 117 -5.77 9.38 -15.36
CA PRO A 117 -4.58 8.53 -15.30
C PRO A 117 -3.81 8.78 -14.02
N LEU A 118 -3.33 7.71 -13.44
CA LEU A 118 -2.58 7.74 -12.19
C LEU A 118 -1.16 7.27 -12.42
N ARG A 119 -0.24 7.84 -11.66
CA ARG A 119 1.10 7.29 -11.52
C ARG A 119 1.17 6.64 -10.15
N ILE A 120 1.49 5.38 -10.14
CA ILE A 120 1.50 4.57 -8.92
C ILE A 120 2.89 4.02 -8.71
N SER A 121 3.39 4.10 -7.49
CA SER A 121 4.62 3.39 -7.13
C SER A 121 4.38 2.61 -5.85
N MET A 122 5.01 1.45 -5.77
CA MET A 122 4.94 0.59 -4.59
C MET A 122 6.33 0.19 -4.16
N GLY A 123 6.55 0.21 -2.85
CA GLY A 123 7.74 -0.36 -2.24
C GLY A 123 7.34 -1.26 -1.11
N ALA A 124 8.22 -2.17 -0.72
CA ALA A 124 7.93 -3.14 0.33
C ALA A 124 9.16 -3.44 1.14
N ALA A 125 8.94 -3.73 2.42
CA ALA A 125 10.00 -4.17 3.31
C ALA A 125 9.45 -5.24 4.23
N CYS A 126 10.22 -6.29 4.44
CA CYS A 126 9.80 -7.45 5.21
C CYS A 126 10.53 -7.51 6.55
N TYR A 127 9.77 -7.81 7.60
CA TYR A 127 10.33 -8.15 8.89
C TYR A 127 10.57 -9.67 8.93
N PRO A 128 11.69 -10.17 9.38
CA PRO A 128 12.87 -9.44 9.82
C PRO A 128 13.94 -9.25 8.72
N THR A 129 13.62 -9.57 7.49
CA THR A 129 14.58 -9.61 6.39
C THR A 129 15.24 -8.25 6.15
N HIS A 130 14.44 -7.17 6.10
CA HIS A 130 14.94 -5.85 5.75
C HIS A 130 15.05 -4.91 6.94
N ALA A 131 14.23 -5.12 7.97
CA ALA A 131 14.21 -4.25 9.13
C ALA A 131 13.50 -4.95 10.27
N VAL A 132 13.67 -4.42 11.50
CA VAL A 132 13.14 -5.08 12.69
C VAL A 132 12.18 -4.20 13.50
N ASP A 133 11.96 -2.96 13.09
CA ASP A 133 11.01 -2.07 13.77
C ASP A 133 10.19 -1.30 12.75
N ALA A 134 9.11 -0.67 13.21
CA ALA A 134 8.15 -0.01 12.32
C ALA A 134 8.77 1.12 11.52
N GLU A 135 9.59 1.95 12.18
CA GLU A 135 10.20 3.08 11.52
C GLU A 135 11.15 2.65 10.42
N SER A 136 11.99 1.66 10.71
CA SER A 136 12.94 1.14 9.73
C SER A 136 12.24 0.44 8.58
N LEU A 137 11.15 -0.30 8.86
CA LEU A 137 10.37 -0.92 7.81
C LEU A 137 9.79 0.13 6.87
N ARG A 138 9.24 1.20 7.43
CA ARG A 138 8.67 2.26 6.62
C ARG A 138 9.73 2.93 5.75
N GLN A 139 10.88 3.23 6.34
CA GLN A 139 11.97 3.84 5.59
C GLN A 139 12.45 2.96 4.46
N GLN A 140 12.60 1.67 4.72
CA GLN A 140 13.01 0.72 3.69
C GLN A 140 11.99 0.61 2.58
N ALA A 141 10.71 0.52 2.92
CA ALA A 141 9.65 0.39 1.92
C ALA A 141 9.57 1.63 1.03
N VAL A 142 9.71 2.82 1.63
CA VAL A 142 9.60 4.07 0.88
C VAL A 142 10.84 4.30 0.00
N SER A 143 12.02 3.96 0.49
CA SER A 143 13.26 4.27 -0.23
C SER A 143 13.61 3.26 -1.32
N ARG A 144 12.87 2.15 -1.41
CA ARG A 144 13.16 1.09 -2.39
C ARG A 144 11.90 0.75 -3.18
N PRO A 145 11.49 1.63 -4.11
CA PRO A 145 10.33 1.32 -4.92
C PRO A 145 10.59 0.08 -5.76
N MET A 146 9.69 -0.86 -5.70
CA MET A 146 9.78 -2.09 -6.48
C MET A 146 9.16 -1.93 -7.84
N VAL A 147 8.10 -1.14 -7.91
CA VAL A 147 7.30 -0.97 -9.13
C VAL A 147 6.90 0.48 -9.22
N SER A 148 6.94 1.03 -10.43
CA SER A 148 6.43 2.37 -10.69
C SER A 148 5.84 2.37 -12.10
N TRP A 149 4.56 2.77 -12.22
CA TRP A 149 3.90 2.76 -13.52
C TRP A 149 2.73 3.73 -13.52
N ARG A 150 2.18 3.95 -14.72
CA ARG A 150 0.93 4.67 -14.86
C ARG A 150 -0.21 3.67 -14.87
N GLY A 151 -1.19 3.88 -13.99
CA GLY A 151 -2.34 3.02 -13.88
C GLY A 151 -3.54 3.56 -14.63
N GLY A 152 -4.50 2.68 -14.88
CA GLY A 152 -5.73 3.05 -15.55
C GLY A 152 -5.74 2.69 -17.02
N ALA A 153 -6.94 2.53 -17.57
CA ALA A 153 -7.12 2.02 -18.92
C ALA A 153 -6.45 2.90 -19.96
N SER A 154 -6.56 4.21 -19.84
CA SER A 154 -6.01 5.14 -20.83
C SER A 154 -4.51 5.25 -20.77
N ALA A 155 -3.89 4.81 -19.70
CA ALA A 155 -2.44 4.89 -19.50
C ALA A 155 -1.76 3.54 -19.56
N ARG A 156 -2.49 2.52 -19.97
CA ARG A 156 -1.99 1.15 -19.90
C ARG A 156 -0.73 0.93 -20.72
N ASN A 157 -0.54 1.69 -21.76
CA ASN A 157 0.62 1.54 -22.61
C ASN A 157 1.88 2.13 -22.02
N ALA A 158 1.75 2.93 -21.00
CA ALA A 158 2.92 3.48 -20.33
C ALA A 158 3.71 2.32 -19.79
N THR A 159 4.97 2.33 -20.05
CA THR A 159 5.75 1.20 -19.72
C THR A 159 5.99 1.12 -18.24
N PHE A 160 5.64 0.03 -17.70
CA PHE A 160 5.99 -0.32 -16.37
C PHE A 160 7.43 -0.86 -16.41
N ARG A 161 8.28 -0.29 -15.59
CA ARG A 161 9.69 -0.63 -15.62
C ARG A 161 10.04 -1.46 -14.42
N ASN A 162 10.45 -2.63 -14.66
CA ASN A 162 10.90 -3.50 -13.61
C ASN A 162 12.35 -3.92 -13.80
N GLU A 163 12.98 -3.41 -14.79
CA GLU A 163 14.37 -3.71 -14.99
C GLU A 163 15.16 -3.22 -13.82
N GLY A 164 15.81 -4.08 -13.29
CA GLY A 164 16.61 -3.84 -12.12
C GLY A 164 17.54 -2.73 -12.35
#